data_0d539181db72b958bac35d648260a7c8
#
_entry.id   0d539181db72b958bac35d648260a7c8
#
_cell.length_a   1.000
_cell.length_b   1.000
_cell.length_c   1.000
_cell.angle_alpha   90.00
_cell.angle_beta   90.00
_cell.angle_gamma   90.00
#
_symmetry.space_group_name_H-M   'P 1'
#
loop_
_entity.id
_entity.type
_entity.pdbx_description
1 polymer ?
#
loop_
_entity_poly.entity_id
_entity_poly.type
_entity_poly.pdbx_seq_one_letter_code
_entity_poly.pdbx_strand_id
1 'polypeptide(L)'
;MTYHKGLVLDFGGVLTTPLFPAALAFEKRAGLPEGTLLNALYLDPEMVRRTEELERGTLTQTQWNTAAAERLGIAPDNLMGRIFADLRPEVSLIAAAAAARRAGVRVGILSNSVGTRPWNLYAGYDLDYDAVVISEDHGLRKPEPEIFRLVLKSLDLTADQCVFVDDTEQYLAPAAELGFATVHAKEPRRTIAELEELLGVPLAAES
;
A
#
# COMPACT_ATOMS: atom_id res chain seq x y z
N MET A 1 27.41 -13.08 4.49
CA MET A 1 26.07 -12.51 4.75
C MET A 1 25.12 -13.14 3.76
N THR A 2 23.96 -13.60 4.19
CA THR A 2 22.96 -14.15 3.27
C THR A 2 21.98 -13.03 2.94
N TYR A 3 21.94 -12.60 1.67
CA TYR A 3 21.02 -11.57 1.21
C TYR A 3 19.64 -12.15 0.97
N HIS A 4 18.61 -11.31 1.11
CA HIS A 4 17.23 -11.69 0.82
C HIS A 4 16.99 -11.86 -0.68
N LYS A 5 16.08 -12.75 -1.04
CA LYS A 5 15.77 -13.14 -2.43
C LYS A 5 14.45 -12.57 -2.92
N GLY A 6 13.64 -12.06 -2.00
CA GLY A 6 12.31 -11.50 -2.27
C GLY A 6 12.16 -10.11 -1.70
N LEU A 7 11.44 -9.26 -2.42
CA LEU A 7 11.04 -7.92 -2.04
C LEU A 7 9.51 -7.84 -2.15
N VAL A 8 8.82 -7.64 -1.04
CA VAL A 8 7.37 -7.47 -0.99
C VAL A 8 7.07 -6.01 -0.63
N LEU A 9 6.35 -5.32 -1.51
CA LEU A 9 6.05 -3.90 -1.38
C LEU A 9 4.56 -3.68 -1.14
N ASP A 10 4.21 -2.81 -0.18
CA ASP A 10 2.90 -2.18 -0.21
C ASP A 10 2.75 -1.28 -1.43
N PHE A 11 1.52 -0.90 -1.74
CA PHE A 11 1.22 -0.04 -2.88
C PHE A 11 1.02 1.43 -2.45
N GLY A 12 0.04 1.69 -1.61
CA GLY A 12 -0.29 3.04 -1.16
C GLY A 12 0.76 3.62 -0.22
N GLY A 13 1.33 4.79 -0.51
CA GLY A 13 2.38 5.38 0.32
C GLY A 13 3.78 4.78 0.14
N VAL A 14 3.90 3.69 -0.64
CA VAL A 14 5.19 3.07 -1.02
C VAL A 14 5.43 3.23 -2.52
N LEU A 15 4.57 2.67 -3.36
CA LEU A 15 4.64 2.84 -4.83
C LEU A 15 3.88 4.08 -5.32
N THR A 16 3.13 4.72 -4.43
CA THR A 16 2.57 6.06 -4.60
C THR A 16 3.21 7.05 -3.65
N THR A 17 3.03 8.33 -3.92
CA THR A 17 3.25 9.38 -2.92
C THR A 17 2.37 9.13 -1.68
N PRO A 18 2.74 9.67 -0.49
CA PRO A 18 2.00 9.40 0.75
C PRO A 18 0.52 9.76 0.68
N LEU A 19 -0.34 8.90 1.26
CA LEU A 19 -1.79 9.06 1.22
C LEU A 19 -2.30 10.24 2.06
N PHE A 20 -1.68 10.48 3.22
CA PHE A 20 -2.13 11.52 4.15
C PHE A 20 -2.04 12.95 3.58
N PRO A 21 -0.96 13.38 2.92
CA PRO A 21 -0.92 14.68 2.23
C PRO A 21 -2.00 14.83 1.14
N ALA A 22 -2.32 13.77 0.40
CA ALA A 22 -3.39 13.80 -0.59
C ALA A 22 -4.77 14.00 0.06
N ALA A 23 -5.01 13.35 1.21
CA ALA A 23 -6.22 13.54 1.99
C ALA A 23 -6.36 14.99 2.51
N LEU A 24 -5.30 15.59 3.04
CA LEU A 24 -5.29 17.00 3.47
C LEU A 24 -5.54 17.96 2.31
N ALA A 25 -4.95 17.71 1.15
CA ALA A 25 -5.18 18.52 -0.05
C ALA A 25 -6.64 18.42 -0.51
N PHE A 26 -7.28 17.26 -0.37
CA PHE A 26 -8.71 17.12 -0.63
C PHE A 26 -9.56 17.93 0.35
N GLU A 27 -9.31 17.90 1.66
CA GLU A 27 -10.05 18.71 2.65
C GLU A 27 -10.06 20.17 2.24
N LYS A 28 -8.88 20.70 1.88
CA LYS A 28 -8.73 22.09 1.42
C LYS A 28 -9.55 22.37 0.15
N ARG A 29 -9.52 21.45 -0.84
CA ARG A 29 -10.31 21.61 -2.09
C ARG A 29 -11.81 21.51 -1.85
N ALA A 30 -12.22 20.67 -0.92
CA ALA A 30 -13.63 20.46 -0.57
C ALA A 30 -14.19 21.53 0.40
N GLY A 31 -13.36 22.44 0.88
CA GLY A 31 -13.76 23.44 1.88
C GLY A 31 -14.08 22.85 3.24
N LEU A 32 -13.51 21.67 3.55
CA LEU A 32 -13.66 21.01 4.85
C LEU A 32 -12.63 21.56 5.85
N PRO A 33 -12.97 21.65 7.13
CA PRO A 33 -11.99 21.95 8.17
C PRO A 33 -10.88 20.91 8.21
N GLU A 34 -9.67 21.33 8.55
CA GLU A 34 -8.52 20.42 8.71
C GLU A 34 -8.80 19.33 9.77
N GLY A 35 -8.47 18.08 9.45
CA GLY A 35 -8.69 16.92 10.30
C GLY A 35 -10.09 16.31 10.18
N THR A 36 -10.96 16.86 9.35
CA THR A 36 -12.32 16.32 9.14
C THR A 36 -12.28 14.88 8.62
N LEU A 37 -11.42 14.58 7.61
CA LEU A 37 -11.26 13.23 7.08
C LEU A 37 -10.70 12.27 8.13
N LEU A 38 -9.70 12.69 8.89
CA LEU A 38 -9.12 11.87 9.95
C LEU A 38 -10.20 11.47 10.97
N ASN A 39 -10.96 12.46 11.45
CA ASN A 39 -12.01 12.20 12.43
C ASN A 39 -13.15 11.34 11.87
N ALA A 40 -13.62 11.64 10.66
CA ALA A 40 -14.78 10.99 10.07
C ALA A 40 -14.48 9.59 9.51
N LEU A 41 -13.26 9.31 9.05
CA LEU A 41 -12.95 8.08 8.34
C LEU A 41 -12.01 7.14 9.11
N TYR A 42 -11.14 7.68 9.96
CA TYR A 42 -10.14 6.89 10.68
C TYR A 42 -10.39 6.76 12.18
N LEU A 43 -11.16 7.69 12.78
CA LEU A 43 -11.49 7.66 14.20
C LEU A 43 -12.97 7.30 14.49
N ASP A 44 -13.85 7.38 13.49
CA ASP A 44 -15.24 6.90 13.62
C ASP A 44 -15.25 5.36 13.52
N PRO A 45 -15.70 4.63 14.58
CA PRO A 45 -15.63 3.16 14.57
C PRO A 45 -16.44 2.49 13.47
N GLU A 46 -17.55 3.10 13.04
CA GLU A 46 -18.37 2.59 11.93
C GLU A 46 -17.62 2.70 10.61
N MET A 47 -16.91 3.82 10.36
CA MET A 47 -16.14 4.00 9.13
C MET A 47 -14.88 3.13 9.12
N VAL A 48 -14.23 2.93 10.26
CA VAL A 48 -13.12 1.95 10.40
C VAL A 48 -13.61 0.56 9.98
N ARG A 49 -14.73 0.09 10.52
CA ARG A 49 -15.32 -1.21 10.16
C ARG A 49 -15.64 -1.28 8.65
N ARG A 50 -16.25 -0.22 8.09
CA ARG A 50 -16.56 -0.18 6.64
C ARG A 50 -15.31 -0.17 5.76
N THR A 51 -14.24 0.45 6.22
CA THR A 51 -12.94 0.40 5.53
C THR A 51 -12.37 -1.02 5.56
N GLU A 52 -12.45 -1.72 6.68
CA GLU A 52 -12.06 -3.13 6.75
C GLU A 52 -12.91 -4.04 5.84
N GLU A 53 -14.22 -3.79 5.75
CA GLU A 53 -15.11 -4.49 4.82
C GLU A 53 -14.77 -4.20 3.37
N LEU A 54 -14.42 -2.96 3.03
CA LEU A 54 -13.93 -2.57 1.71
C LEU A 54 -12.63 -3.28 1.37
N GLU A 55 -11.66 -3.27 2.29
CA GLU A 55 -10.37 -3.94 2.11
C GLU A 55 -10.52 -5.45 1.89
N ARG A 56 -11.56 -6.07 2.48
CA ARG A 56 -11.89 -7.50 2.27
C ARG A 56 -12.76 -7.76 1.04
N GLY A 57 -13.20 -6.74 0.32
CA GLY A 57 -14.10 -6.88 -0.82
C GLY A 57 -15.56 -7.24 -0.45
N THR A 58 -15.94 -7.22 0.84
CA THR A 58 -17.31 -7.44 1.30
C THR A 58 -18.19 -6.18 1.23
N LEU A 59 -17.56 -5.02 1.11
CA LEU A 59 -18.19 -3.74 0.82
C LEU A 59 -17.62 -3.19 -0.50
N THR A 60 -18.47 -2.65 -1.37
CA THR A 60 -18.01 -2.00 -2.60
C THR A 60 -17.52 -0.57 -2.32
N GLN A 61 -16.62 -0.06 -3.16
CA GLN A 61 -16.16 1.33 -3.07
C GLN A 61 -17.32 2.34 -3.19
N THR A 62 -18.36 2.04 -3.99
CA THR A 62 -19.57 2.88 -4.09
C THR A 62 -20.31 2.95 -2.76
N GLN A 63 -20.48 1.83 -2.06
CA GLN A 63 -21.11 1.81 -0.73
C GLN A 63 -20.27 2.54 0.31
N TRP A 64 -18.95 2.37 0.27
CA TRP A 64 -18.02 3.11 1.12
C TRP A 64 -18.12 4.62 0.84
N ASN A 65 -18.09 5.03 -0.44
CA ASN A 65 -18.23 6.42 -0.85
C ASN A 65 -19.52 7.06 -0.31
N THR A 66 -20.64 6.33 -0.36
CA THR A 66 -21.93 6.82 0.18
C THR A 66 -21.84 7.06 1.67
N ALA A 67 -21.33 6.09 2.43
CA ALA A 67 -21.22 6.21 3.90
C ALA A 67 -20.24 7.33 4.31
N ALA A 68 -19.10 7.42 3.64
CA ALA A 68 -18.11 8.48 3.89
C ALA A 68 -18.68 9.87 3.56
N ALA A 69 -19.39 9.99 2.45
CA ALA A 69 -20.02 11.24 2.02
C ALA A 69 -21.07 11.74 3.03
N GLU A 70 -21.87 10.83 3.60
CA GLU A 70 -22.84 11.15 4.66
C GLU A 70 -22.14 11.72 5.90
N ARG A 71 -21.01 11.13 6.32
CA ARG A 71 -20.19 11.62 7.44
C ARG A 71 -19.57 13.00 7.19
N LEU A 72 -19.20 13.26 5.95
CA LEU A 72 -18.52 14.49 5.54
C LEU A 72 -19.50 15.61 5.10
N GLY A 73 -20.78 15.29 4.90
CA GLY A 73 -21.80 16.24 4.41
C GLY A 73 -21.54 16.69 2.96
N ILE A 74 -20.99 15.81 2.11
CA ILE A 74 -20.63 16.12 0.70
C ILE A 74 -21.21 15.07 -0.26
N ALA A 75 -21.07 15.32 -1.58
CA ALA A 75 -21.55 14.38 -2.61
C ALA A 75 -20.70 13.08 -2.64
N PRO A 76 -21.34 11.89 -2.82
CA PRO A 76 -20.66 10.60 -2.83
C PRO A 76 -19.94 10.27 -4.13
N ASP A 77 -20.23 10.98 -5.22
CA ASP A 77 -19.74 10.64 -6.56
C ASP A 77 -18.22 10.56 -6.61
N ASN A 78 -17.71 9.36 -6.88
CA ASN A 78 -16.29 9.05 -6.96
C ASN A 78 -15.47 9.65 -5.79
N LEU A 79 -16.01 9.58 -4.57
CA LEU A 79 -15.39 10.25 -3.41
C LEU A 79 -13.97 9.75 -3.16
N MET A 80 -13.74 8.43 -3.22
CA MET A 80 -12.39 7.84 -3.06
C MET A 80 -11.40 8.45 -4.06
N GLY A 81 -11.77 8.51 -5.34
CA GLY A 81 -10.92 9.09 -6.39
C GLY A 81 -10.71 10.60 -6.21
N ARG A 82 -11.68 11.32 -5.63
CA ARG A 82 -11.54 12.75 -5.30
C ARG A 82 -10.60 12.98 -4.13
N ILE A 83 -10.66 12.12 -3.10
CA ILE A 83 -9.74 12.16 -1.95
C ILE A 83 -8.30 11.99 -2.43
N PHE A 84 -8.06 11.01 -3.27
CA PHE A 84 -6.74 10.62 -3.73
C PHE A 84 -6.34 11.16 -5.13
N ALA A 85 -7.00 12.23 -5.59
CA ALA A 85 -6.73 12.82 -6.92
C ALA A 85 -5.28 13.34 -7.09
N ASP A 86 -4.60 13.65 -5.99
CA ASP A 86 -3.23 14.17 -5.99
C ASP A 86 -2.16 13.08 -5.85
N LEU A 87 -2.54 11.82 -5.70
CA LEU A 87 -1.56 10.73 -5.68
C LEU A 87 -0.80 10.67 -7.01
N ARG A 88 0.47 10.43 -6.89
CA ARG A 88 1.41 10.26 -8.02
C ARG A 88 2.25 9.00 -7.78
N PRO A 89 2.80 8.39 -8.85
CA PRO A 89 3.79 7.33 -8.71
C PRO A 89 5.01 7.80 -7.90
N GLU A 90 5.48 6.97 -6.97
CA GLU A 90 6.78 7.16 -6.32
C GLU A 90 7.85 6.55 -7.23
N VAL A 91 8.31 7.38 -8.18
CA VAL A 91 9.14 6.95 -9.31
C VAL A 91 10.44 6.29 -8.85
N SER A 92 11.03 6.76 -7.74
CA SER A 92 12.30 6.23 -7.24
C SER A 92 12.16 4.82 -6.68
N LEU A 93 11.09 4.53 -5.93
CA LEU A 93 10.82 3.18 -5.40
C LEU A 93 10.35 2.22 -6.49
N ILE A 94 9.58 2.70 -7.47
CA ILE A 94 9.22 1.90 -8.66
C ILE A 94 10.48 1.50 -9.44
N ALA A 95 11.39 2.44 -9.67
CA ALA A 95 12.65 2.17 -10.36
C ALA A 95 13.54 1.20 -9.57
N ALA A 96 13.60 1.35 -8.24
CA ALA A 96 14.33 0.46 -7.36
C ALA A 96 13.76 -0.98 -7.38
N ALA A 97 12.44 -1.13 -7.36
CA ALA A 97 11.79 -2.44 -7.48
C ALA A 97 12.12 -3.12 -8.83
N ALA A 98 12.07 -2.37 -9.93
CA ALA A 98 12.45 -2.85 -11.24
C ALA A 98 13.95 -3.23 -11.31
N ALA A 99 14.84 -2.46 -10.64
CA ALA A 99 16.26 -2.78 -10.56
C ALA A 99 16.49 -4.07 -9.76
N ALA A 100 15.84 -4.24 -8.61
CA ALA A 100 15.88 -5.46 -7.81
C ALA A 100 15.47 -6.68 -8.65
N ARG A 101 14.37 -6.57 -9.39
CA ARG A 101 13.90 -7.65 -10.26
C ARG A 101 14.89 -7.99 -11.37
N ARG A 102 15.48 -7.00 -12.03
CA ARG A 102 16.56 -7.24 -13.05
C ARG A 102 17.79 -7.91 -12.44
N ALA A 103 18.07 -7.67 -11.16
CA ALA A 103 19.15 -8.34 -10.42
C ALA A 103 18.79 -9.75 -9.94
N GLY A 104 17.58 -10.24 -10.24
CA GLY A 104 17.13 -11.60 -9.90
C GLY A 104 16.39 -11.71 -8.56
N VAL A 105 16.07 -10.59 -7.91
CA VAL A 105 15.20 -10.57 -6.73
C VAL A 105 13.76 -10.76 -7.18
N ARG A 106 13.00 -11.64 -6.52
CA ARG A 106 11.55 -11.79 -6.76
C ARG A 106 10.80 -10.60 -6.16
N VAL A 107 9.99 -9.94 -6.96
CA VAL A 107 9.22 -8.75 -6.51
C VAL A 107 7.74 -9.06 -6.41
N GLY A 108 7.17 -8.84 -5.23
CA GLY A 108 5.75 -8.98 -4.96
C GLY A 108 5.11 -7.67 -4.52
N ILE A 109 3.84 -7.49 -4.85
CA ILE A 109 2.99 -6.39 -4.34
C ILE A 109 1.98 -7.01 -3.37
N LEU A 110 1.83 -6.40 -2.19
CA LEU A 110 0.86 -6.80 -1.16
C LEU A 110 0.12 -5.56 -0.67
N SER A 111 -1.11 -5.36 -1.11
CA SER A 111 -1.88 -4.14 -0.82
C SER A 111 -3.23 -4.42 -0.18
N ASN A 112 -3.56 -3.64 0.86
CA ASN A 112 -4.93 -3.52 1.30
C ASN A 112 -5.70 -2.64 0.30
N SER A 113 -6.78 -3.20 -0.26
CA SER A 113 -7.54 -2.53 -1.31
C SER A 113 -8.35 -1.34 -0.77
N VAL A 114 -8.51 -0.36 -1.62
CA VAL A 114 -9.48 0.72 -1.43
C VAL A 114 -10.67 0.60 -2.41
N GLY A 115 -10.86 -0.62 -2.94
CA GLY A 115 -11.78 -0.90 -4.04
C GLY A 115 -11.22 -0.45 -5.40
N THR A 116 -11.80 -0.97 -6.47
CA THR A 116 -11.32 -0.73 -7.84
C THR A 116 -12.34 -0.04 -8.73
N ARG A 117 -13.56 0.20 -8.24
CA ARG A 117 -14.65 0.87 -8.99
C ARG A 117 -15.51 1.73 -8.07
N PRO A 118 -15.82 2.98 -8.45
CA PRO A 118 -15.58 3.65 -9.74
C PRO A 118 -14.15 4.12 -9.98
N TRP A 119 -13.29 4.21 -8.97
CA TRP A 119 -11.90 4.63 -9.08
C TRP A 119 -10.96 3.46 -8.77
N ASN A 120 -9.83 3.39 -9.46
CA ASN A 120 -8.85 2.33 -9.30
C ASN A 120 -7.47 2.91 -8.96
N LEU A 121 -6.99 2.66 -7.73
CA LEU A 121 -5.68 3.08 -7.25
C LEU A 121 -4.54 2.53 -8.12
N TYR A 122 -4.69 1.33 -8.65
CA TYR A 122 -3.65 0.61 -9.38
C TYR A 122 -3.58 0.97 -10.87
N ALA A 123 -4.56 1.75 -11.36
CA ALA A 123 -4.63 2.08 -12.77
C ALA A 123 -3.53 3.08 -13.19
N GLY A 124 -2.90 2.80 -14.33
CA GLY A 124 -1.89 3.70 -14.92
C GLY A 124 -0.47 3.53 -14.36
N TYR A 125 -0.24 2.53 -13.51
CA TYR A 125 1.09 2.16 -13.06
C TYR A 125 1.66 1.05 -13.96
N ASP A 126 2.82 1.32 -14.57
CA ASP A 126 3.60 0.31 -15.29
C ASP A 126 4.61 -0.29 -14.32
N LEU A 127 4.20 -1.39 -13.67
CA LEU A 127 4.98 -2.05 -12.63
C LEU A 127 5.45 -3.42 -13.11
N ASP A 128 6.73 -3.68 -12.90
CA ASP A 128 7.35 -4.98 -13.18
C ASP A 128 7.45 -5.81 -11.89
N TYR A 129 6.61 -6.84 -11.75
CA TYR A 129 6.52 -7.69 -10.56
C TYR A 129 6.32 -9.18 -10.93
N ASP A 130 6.62 -10.07 -9.98
CA ASP A 130 6.43 -11.52 -10.13
C ASP A 130 5.11 -12.00 -9.50
N ALA A 131 4.60 -11.28 -8.49
CA ALA A 131 3.34 -11.59 -7.82
C ALA A 131 2.61 -10.33 -7.38
N VAL A 132 1.27 -10.41 -7.36
CA VAL A 132 0.42 -9.36 -6.77
C VAL A 132 -0.67 -10.02 -5.93
N VAL A 133 -0.86 -9.48 -4.71
CA VAL A 133 -1.93 -9.87 -3.80
C VAL A 133 -2.66 -8.60 -3.37
N ILE A 134 -3.91 -8.48 -3.80
CA ILE A 134 -4.83 -7.40 -3.42
C ILE A 134 -5.85 -8.00 -2.47
N SER A 135 -6.02 -7.40 -1.32
CA SER A 135 -6.81 -7.95 -0.20
C SER A 135 -8.25 -8.31 -0.56
N GLU A 136 -8.93 -7.46 -1.36
CA GLU A 136 -10.33 -7.67 -1.76
C GLU A 136 -10.55 -8.94 -2.58
N ASP A 137 -9.54 -9.42 -3.33
CA ASP A 137 -9.63 -10.63 -4.14
C ASP A 137 -9.62 -11.92 -3.29
N HIS A 138 -9.22 -11.81 -2.02
CA HIS A 138 -8.99 -12.96 -1.14
C HIS A 138 -9.84 -12.94 0.14
N GLY A 139 -10.56 -11.86 0.44
CA GLY A 139 -11.30 -11.68 1.69
C GLY A 139 -10.39 -11.53 2.92
N LEU A 140 -9.10 -11.28 2.72
CA LEU A 140 -8.06 -11.13 3.73
C LEU A 140 -7.48 -9.72 3.69
N ARG A 141 -6.84 -9.28 4.78
CA ARG A 141 -6.17 -7.98 4.82
C ARG A 141 -4.94 -7.99 5.73
N LYS A 142 -4.00 -7.09 5.51
CA LYS A 142 -2.96 -6.80 6.51
C LYS A 142 -3.63 -6.24 7.77
N PRO A 143 -3.22 -6.66 8.97
CA PRO A 143 -2.04 -7.46 9.29
C PRO A 143 -2.28 -8.97 9.46
N GLU A 144 -3.32 -9.56 8.89
CA GLU A 144 -3.59 -11.00 9.05
C GLU A 144 -2.45 -11.86 8.49
N PRO A 145 -1.96 -12.85 9.24
CA PRO A 145 -0.83 -13.69 8.78
C PRO A 145 -1.09 -14.40 7.47
N GLU A 146 -2.35 -14.71 7.17
CA GLU A 146 -2.77 -15.44 5.98
C GLU A 146 -2.46 -14.68 4.69
N ILE A 147 -2.61 -13.35 4.67
CA ILE A 147 -2.35 -12.56 3.47
C ILE A 147 -0.84 -12.49 3.15
N PHE A 148 0.02 -12.47 4.18
CA PHE A 148 1.46 -12.55 4.01
C PHE A 148 1.89 -13.92 3.48
N ARG A 149 1.26 -15.01 3.96
CA ARG A 149 1.52 -16.36 3.43
C ARG A 149 1.10 -16.51 1.97
N LEU A 150 0.05 -15.79 1.52
CA LEU A 150 -0.35 -15.78 0.12
C LEU A 150 0.71 -15.19 -0.80
N VAL A 151 1.26 -14.03 -0.47
CA VAL A 151 2.29 -13.42 -1.31
C VAL A 151 3.57 -14.25 -1.29
N LEU A 152 3.97 -14.83 -0.15
CA LEU A 152 5.11 -15.76 -0.07
C LEU A 152 4.93 -16.98 -0.97
N LYS A 153 3.73 -17.60 -0.93
CA LYS A 153 3.39 -18.72 -1.81
C LYS A 153 3.45 -18.33 -3.28
N SER A 154 2.98 -17.14 -3.64
CA SER A 154 2.99 -16.65 -5.03
C SER A 154 4.41 -16.35 -5.53
N LEU A 155 5.32 -16.00 -4.62
CA LEU A 155 6.74 -15.78 -4.93
C LEU A 155 7.58 -17.07 -4.86
N ASP A 156 7.02 -18.17 -4.35
CA ASP A 156 7.75 -19.42 -4.03
C ASP A 156 8.96 -19.17 -3.12
N LEU A 157 8.73 -18.40 -2.03
CA LEU A 157 9.74 -18.02 -1.05
C LEU A 157 9.22 -18.19 0.38
N THR A 158 10.15 -18.26 1.35
CA THR A 158 9.85 -18.20 2.78
C THR A 158 10.04 -16.79 3.33
N ALA A 159 9.45 -16.49 4.49
CA ALA A 159 9.47 -15.15 5.06
C ALA A 159 10.90 -14.66 5.36
N ASP A 160 11.76 -15.52 5.87
CA ASP A 160 13.18 -15.25 6.17
C ASP A 160 14.02 -14.95 4.91
N GLN A 161 13.49 -15.23 3.73
CA GLN A 161 14.11 -14.89 2.45
C GLN A 161 13.60 -13.57 1.88
N CYS A 162 12.64 -12.91 2.53
CA CYS A 162 11.95 -11.73 1.99
C CYS A 162 12.11 -10.50 2.87
N VAL A 163 12.16 -9.35 2.21
CA VAL A 163 11.99 -8.03 2.82
C VAL A 163 10.57 -7.54 2.55
N PHE A 164 9.87 -7.08 3.59
CA PHE A 164 8.56 -6.43 3.47
C PHE A 164 8.70 -4.93 3.73
N VAL A 165 8.15 -4.11 2.83
CA VAL A 165 8.19 -2.65 2.86
C VAL A 165 6.77 -2.10 2.95
N ASP A 166 6.50 -1.29 3.98
CA ASP A 166 5.19 -0.69 4.19
C ASP A 166 5.36 0.69 4.88
N ASP A 167 4.50 1.65 4.58
CA ASP A 167 4.49 2.97 5.23
C ASP A 167 3.74 2.96 6.57
N THR A 168 2.98 1.91 6.83
CA THR A 168 2.14 1.74 8.02
C THR A 168 2.81 0.83 9.05
N GLU A 169 3.35 1.40 10.11
CA GLU A 169 4.14 0.71 11.13
C GLU A 169 3.43 -0.50 11.76
N GLN A 170 2.11 -0.43 11.94
CA GLN A 170 1.31 -1.51 12.51
C GLN A 170 1.32 -2.81 11.68
N TYR A 171 1.73 -2.78 10.42
CA TYR A 171 1.84 -3.97 9.56
C TYR A 171 3.23 -4.60 9.60
N LEU A 172 4.25 -3.86 10.05
CA LEU A 172 5.63 -4.34 10.08
C LEU A 172 5.88 -5.37 11.18
N ALA A 173 5.39 -5.14 12.39
CA ALA A 173 5.60 -6.06 13.51
C ALA A 173 5.01 -7.47 13.24
N PRO A 174 3.75 -7.63 12.77
CA PRO A 174 3.21 -8.94 12.40
C PRO A 174 3.96 -9.63 11.25
N ALA A 175 4.48 -8.86 10.28
CA ALA A 175 5.33 -9.42 9.23
C ALA A 175 6.68 -9.92 9.79
N ALA A 176 7.29 -9.16 10.70
CA ALA A 176 8.53 -9.57 11.36
C ALA A 176 8.34 -10.83 12.20
N GLU A 177 7.19 -11.00 12.89
CA GLU A 177 6.85 -12.22 13.64
C GLU A 177 6.74 -13.45 12.74
N LEU A 178 6.40 -13.27 11.45
CA LEU A 178 6.41 -14.33 10.45
C LEU A 178 7.81 -14.63 9.89
N GLY A 179 8.80 -13.80 10.20
CA GLY A 179 10.19 -13.96 9.78
C GLY A 179 10.66 -13.02 8.66
N PHE A 180 9.83 -12.10 8.18
CA PHE A 180 10.30 -11.09 7.21
C PHE A 180 11.35 -10.15 7.84
N ALA A 181 12.34 -9.74 7.07
CA ALA A 181 12.99 -8.46 7.31
C ALA A 181 12.00 -7.34 6.94
N THR A 182 11.92 -6.28 7.74
CA THR A 182 10.93 -5.21 7.51
C THR A 182 11.60 -3.87 7.34
N VAL A 183 11.10 -3.05 6.43
CA VAL A 183 11.55 -1.68 6.18
C VAL A 183 10.34 -0.74 6.26
N HIS A 184 10.44 0.29 7.12
CA HIS A 184 9.42 1.32 7.24
C HIS A 184 9.65 2.41 6.17
N ALA A 185 8.79 2.48 5.18
CA ALA A 185 8.88 3.41 4.06
C ALA A 185 8.48 4.84 4.48
N LYS A 186 9.41 5.60 5.04
CA LYS A 186 9.19 7.02 5.44
C LYS A 186 9.74 8.00 4.42
N GLU A 187 10.92 7.73 3.90
CA GLU A 187 11.65 8.58 2.98
C GLU A 187 12.26 7.70 1.90
N PRO A 188 11.94 7.93 0.61
CA PRO A 188 12.31 7.00 -0.47
C PRO A 188 13.80 6.71 -0.57
N ARG A 189 14.68 7.72 -0.45
CA ARG A 189 16.13 7.53 -0.55
C ARG A 189 16.67 6.63 0.57
N ARG A 190 16.16 6.82 1.78
CA ARG A 190 16.54 6.01 2.93
C ARG A 190 16.03 4.58 2.79
N THR A 191 14.78 4.43 2.36
CA THR A 191 14.18 3.13 2.06
C THR A 191 15.02 2.36 1.04
N ILE A 192 15.43 3.02 -0.06
CA ILE A 192 16.27 2.40 -1.10
C ILE A 192 17.62 1.96 -0.52
N ALA A 193 18.28 2.80 0.29
CA ALA A 193 19.57 2.45 0.89
C ALA A 193 19.45 1.22 1.83
N GLU A 194 18.41 1.15 2.65
CA GLU A 194 18.14 -0.01 3.51
C GLU A 194 17.87 -1.28 2.68
N LEU A 195 17.17 -1.14 1.56
CA LEU A 195 16.91 -2.25 0.63
C LEU A 195 18.19 -2.74 -0.06
N GLU A 196 19.09 -1.85 -0.46
CA GLU A 196 20.39 -2.21 -1.04
C GLU A 196 21.22 -3.06 -0.07
N GLU A 197 21.23 -2.70 1.22
CA GLU A 197 21.90 -3.47 2.26
C GLU A 197 21.29 -4.86 2.48
N LEU A 198 19.95 -4.95 2.51
CA LEU A 198 19.23 -6.20 2.76
C LEU A 198 19.24 -7.15 1.55
N LEU A 199 19.17 -6.61 0.34
CA LEU A 199 19.12 -7.40 -0.89
C LEU A 199 20.51 -7.66 -1.51
N GLY A 200 21.51 -6.86 -1.13
CA GLY A 200 22.88 -6.99 -1.64
C GLY A 200 23.04 -6.62 -3.12
N VAL A 201 22.14 -5.79 -3.67
CA VAL A 201 22.13 -5.36 -5.05
C VAL A 201 21.96 -3.84 -5.15
N PRO A 202 22.59 -3.14 -6.10
CA PRO A 202 22.38 -1.72 -6.31
C PRO A 202 20.99 -1.47 -6.88
N LEU A 203 20.26 -0.53 -6.28
CA LEU A 203 18.88 -0.16 -6.65
C LEU A 203 18.78 1.28 -7.14
N ALA A 204 19.77 2.12 -6.85
CA ALA A 204 19.82 3.47 -7.37
C ALA A 204 19.98 3.45 -8.89
N ALA A 205 19.22 4.32 -9.59
CA ALA A 205 19.45 4.51 -11.03
C ALA A 205 20.89 5.01 -11.23
N GLU A 206 21.63 4.38 -12.16
CA GLU A 206 22.90 4.94 -12.64
C GLU A 206 22.61 6.33 -13.20
N SER A 207 23.29 7.33 -12.64
CA SER A 207 23.15 8.76 -13.01
C SER A 207 23.74 9.07 -14.37
#